data_030d8b19bd0822ca88b0bc555a73bce2
#
_entry.id   030d8b19bd0822ca88b0bc555a73bce2
#
_cell.length_a   1.000
_cell.length_b   1.000
_cell.length_c   1.000
_cell.angle_alpha   90.00
_cell.angle_beta   90.00
_cell.angle_gamma   90.00
#
_symmetry.space_group_name_H-M   'P 1'
#
loop_
_entity.id
_entity.type
_entity.pdbx_description
1 polymer ?
#
loop_
_entity_poly.entity_id
_entity_poly.type
_entity_poly.pdbx_seq_one_letter_code
_entity_poly.pdbx_strand_id
1 'polypeptide(L)'
;KAAYATPENLKILEYNKAELERKQQEEIEKIKLRSAEYENLVIEIQANVTEEGNLYGSIGTTDIVNGAKNIGKELERSEINLPDGPIKSIGQHEVTLIFHPEIQVQIIVNVIGGEVAIKNTLDLEEEIDSINEEDQKEEIIEELD
;
A
#
# COMPACT_ATOMS: atom_id res chain seq x y z
N LYS A 1 -12.55 -14.05 -49.02
CA LYS A 1 -11.19 -14.60 -49.19
C LYS A 1 -10.20 -13.64 -48.60
N ALA A 2 -9.24 -14.23 -47.94
CA ALA A 2 -8.20 -13.57 -47.21
C ALA A 2 -7.86 -12.15 -47.69
N ALA A 3 -7.90 -11.20 -46.80
CA ALA A 3 -7.42 -9.88 -47.12
C ALA A 3 -5.95 -9.99 -47.53
N TYR A 4 -5.70 -9.89 -48.81
CA TYR A 4 -4.37 -9.75 -49.28
C TYR A 4 -3.75 -8.49 -48.69
N ALA A 5 -2.49 -8.55 -48.32
CA ALA A 5 -1.73 -7.39 -47.88
C ALA A 5 -1.63 -6.39 -49.04
N THR A 6 -2.70 -5.66 -49.26
CA THR A 6 -2.66 -4.50 -50.18
C THR A 6 -1.89 -3.38 -49.49
N PRO A 7 -1.21 -2.48 -50.24
CA PRO A 7 -0.48 -1.36 -49.66
C PRO A 7 -1.33 -0.50 -48.73
N GLU A 8 -2.62 -0.37 -49.01
CA GLU A 8 -3.57 0.37 -48.15
C GLU A 8 -3.81 -0.35 -46.85
N ASN A 9 -3.99 -1.67 -46.87
CA ASN A 9 -4.16 -2.47 -45.63
C ASN A 9 -2.89 -2.49 -44.79
N LEU A 10 -1.72 -2.54 -45.41
CA LEU A 10 -0.45 -2.42 -44.69
C LEU A 10 -0.28 -1.08 -43.99
N LYS A 11 -0.65 0.01 -44.63
CA LYS A 11 -0.63 1.35 -44.03
C LYS A 11 -1.58 1.46 -42.85
N ILE A 12 -2.78 0.91 -42.95
CA ILE A 12 -3.76 0.88 -41.87
C ILE A 12 -3.24 0.03 -40.72
N LEU A 13 -2.65 -1.13 -40.98
CA LEU A 13 -2.06 -1.98 -39.97
C LEU A 13 -0.88 -1.31 -39.26
N GLU A 14 0.00 -0.66 -40.03
CA GLU A 14 1.12 0.11 -39.46
C GLU A 14 0.63 1.28 -38.63
N TYR A 15 -0.38 2.02 -39.09
CA TYR A 15 -0.99 3.11 -38.37
C TYR A 15 -1.64 2.64 -37.06
N ASN A 16 -2.43 1.57 -37.13
CA ASN A 16 -3.05 0.98 -35.93
C ASN A 16 -2.01 0.47 -34.95
N LYS A 17 -0.95 -0.15 -35.46
CA LYS A 17 0.16 -0.64 -34.64
C LYS A 17 0.88 0.53 -33.96
N ALA A 18 1.15 1.60 -34.69
CA ALA A 18 1.78 2.80 -34.15
C ALA A 18 0.90 3.48 -33.09
N GLU A 19 -0.41 3.55 -33.30
CA GLU A 19 -1.36 4.07 -32.29
C GLU A 19 -1.40 3.19 -31.06
N LEU A 20 -1.44 1.87 -31.21
CA LEU A 20 -1.42 0.93 -30.09
C LEU A 20 -0.12 1.05 -29.30
N GLU A 21 1.01 1.16 -29.98
CA GLU A 21 2.31 1.36 -29.34
C GLU A 21 2.35 2.70 -28.57
N ARG A 22 1.82 3.78 -29.15
CA ARG A 22 1.71 5.07 -28.46
C ARG A 22 0.84 5.00 -27.22
N LYS A 23 -0.33 4.38 -27.33
CA LYS A 23 -1.22 4.16 -26.18
C LYS A 23 -0.56 3.35 -25.10
N GLN A 24 0.14 2.28 -25.49
CA GLN A 24 0.89 1.47 -24.53
C GLN A 24 2.00 2.26 -23.87
N GLN A 25 2.74 3.07 -24.61
CA GLN A 25 3.79 3.93 -24.05
C GLN A 25 3.21 4.97 -23.09
N GLU A 26 2.10 5.61 -23.44
CA GLU A 26 1.41 6.55 -22.57
C GLU A 26 0.91 5.87 -21.30
N GLU A 27 0.32 4.69 -21.42
CA GLU A 27 -0.11 3.88 -20.28
C GLU A 27 1.08 3.48 -19.41
N ILE A 28 2.17 3.03 -20.03
CA ILE A 28 3.40 2.66 -19.31
C ILE A 28 3.97 3.88 -18.58
N GLU A 29 4.00 5.05 -19.19
CA GLU A 29 4.47 6.27 -18.53
C GLU A 29 3.59 6.65 -17.33
N LYS A 30 2.27 6.60 -17.48
CA LYS A 30 1.33 6.83 -16.39
C LYS A 30 1.53 5.81 -15.26
N ILE A 31 1.70 4.55 -15.62
CA ILE A 31 1.95 3.48 -14.67
C ILE A 31 3.30 3.66 -13.97
N LYS A 32 4.33 4.10 -14.69
CA LYS A 32 5.63 4.41 -14.09
C LYS A 32 5.55 5.54 -13.08
N LEU A 33 4.83 6.60 -13.40
CA LEU A 33 4.60 7.70 -12.47
C LEU A 33 3.82 7.22 -11.24
N ARG A 34 2.79 6.42 -11.47
CA ARG A 34 2.00 5.81 -10.40
C ARG A 34 2.87 4.87 -9.57
N SER A 35 3.65 4.02 -10.20
CA SER A 35 4.52 3.07 -9.50
C SER A 35 5.58 3.77 -8.64
N ALA A 36 6.11 4.89 -9.11
CA ALA A 36 7.07 5.69 -8.33
C ALA A 36 6.46 6.19 -7.00
N GLU A 37 5.17 6.49 -6.98
CA GLU A 37 4.47 6.88 -5.75
C GLU A 37 4.32 5.71 -4.75
N TYR A 38 4.36 4.49 -5.24
CA TYR A 38 4.27 3.29 -4.42
C TYR A 38 5.63 2.69 -4.06
N GLU A 39 6.71 3.17 -4.67
CA GLU A 39 8.07 2.74 -4.29
C GLU A 39 8.36 3.10 -2.84
N ASN A 40 8.87 2.14 -2.10
CA ASN A 40 9.15 2.28 -0.66
C ASN A 40 7.91 2.61 0.20
N LEU A 41 6.72 2.31 -0.30
CA LEU A 41 5.50 2.49 0.47
C LEU A 41 5.46 1.44 1.58
N VAL A 42 5.18 1.89 2.78
CA VAL A 42 4.95 1.03 3.93
C VAL A 42 3.46 1.05 4.24
N ILE A 43 2.82 -0.09 4.14
CA ILE A 43 1.40 -0.25 4.47
C ILE A 43 1.30 -0.91 5.83
N GLU A 44 0.64 -0.25 6.76
CA GLU A 44 0.38 -0.81 8.08
C GLU A 44 -0.99 -1.48 8.08
N ILE A 45 -1.02 -2.74 8.45
CA ILE A 45 -2.26 -3.51 8.54
C ILE A 45 -2.39 -4.02 9.97
N GLN A 46 -3.51 -3.69 10.59
CA GLN A 46 -3.84 -4.21 11.91
C GLN A 46 -4.55 -5.54 11.76
N ALA A 47 -4.09 -6.52 12.46
CA ALA A 47 -4.66 -7.86 12.46
C ALA A 47 -4.69 -8.43 13.86
N ASN A 48 -5.68 -9.27 14.12
CA ASN A 48 -5.77 -9.98 15.38
C ASN A 48 -4.71 -11.08 15.45
N VAL A 49 -3.92 -11.06 16.49
CA VAL A 49 -2.83 -12.02 16.70
C VAL A 49 -3.09 -12.89 17.91
N THR A 50 -2.58 -14.09 17.85
CA THR A 50 -2.57 -15.00 19.00
C THR A 50 -1.45 -14.61 19.97
N GLU A 51 -1.49 -15.14 21.17
CA GLU A 51 -0.44 -14.93 22.17
C GLU A 51 0.94 -15.41 21.70
N GLU A 52 0.96 -16.32 20.74
CA GLU A 52 2.18 -16.85 20.12
C GLU A 52 2.76 -15.95 19.01
N GLY A 53 2.07 -14.87 18.65
CA GLY A 53 2.48 -13.97 17.59
C GLY A 53 2.05 -14.37 16.17
N ASN A 54 1.19 -15.37 16.08
CA ASN A 54 0.59 -15.78 14.80
C ASN A 54 -0.76 -15.08 14.59
N LEU A 55 -1.11 -14.85 13.35
CA LEU A 55 -2.40 -14.27 13.01
C LEU A 55 -3.53 -15.30 13.20
N TYR A 56 -4.67 -14.86 13.71
CA TYR A 56 -5.87 -15.70 13.77
C TYR A 56 -6.38 -16.09 12.38
N GLY A 57 -6.15 -15.22 11.41
CA GLY A 57 -6.44 -15.48 10.02
C GLY A 57 -5.22 -15.20 9.15
N SER A 58 -5.41 -15.25 7.86
CA SER A 58 -4.37 -14.89 6.90
C SER A 58 -4.67 -13.53 6.30
N ILE A 59 -3.64 -12.71 6.11
CA ILE A 59 -3.76 -11.45 5.39
C ILE A 59 -3.54 -11.72 3.92
N GLY A 60 -4.59 -11.54 3.15
CA GLY A 60 -4.57 -11.71 1.71
C GLY A 60 -4.51 -10.38 0.96
N THR A 61 -4.65 -10.47 -0.35
CA THR A 61 -4.67 -9.30 -1.23
C THR A 61 -5.76 -8.31 -0.86
N THR A 62 -6.90 -8.78 -0.37
CA THR A 62 -8.02 -7.93 0.05
C THR A 62 -7.65 -7.02 1.20
N ASP A 63 -6.93 -7.55 2.17
CA ASP A 63 -6.54 -6.79 3.36
C ASP A 63 -5.49 -5.74 3.02
N ILE A 64 -4.60 -6.07 2.09
CA ILE A 64 -3.60 -5.13 1.56
C ILE A 64 -4.29 -4.00 0.80
N VAL A 65 -5.30 -4.31 -0.01
CA VAL A 65 -6.10 -3.28 -0.70
C VAL A 65 -6.78 -2.35 0.29
N ASN A 66 -7.37 -2.91 1.34
CA ASN A 66 -8.02 -2.10 2.38
C ASN A 66 -7.01 -1.24 3.14
N GLY A 67 -5.85 -1.80 3.47
CA GLY A 67 -4.75 -1.05 4.09
C GLY A 67 -4.25 0.10 3.22
N ALA A 68 -4.12 -0.14 1.92
CA ALA A 68 -3.74 0.90 0.97
C ALA A 68 -4.80 2.01 0.88
N LYS A 69 -6.07 1.66 0.86
CA LYS A 69 -7.18 2.64 0.86
C LYS A 69 -7.17 3.54 2.09
N ASN A 70 -6.81 2.99 3.24
CA ASN A 70 -6.71 3.78 4.48
C ASN A 70 -5.64 4.88 4.39
N ILE A 71 -4.62 4.65 3.60
CA ILE A 71 -3.54 5.63 3.37
C ILE A 71 -3.89 6.59 2.23
N GLY A 72 -4.99 6.33 1.51
CA GLY A 72 -5.41 7.10 0.36
C GLY A 72 -4.82 6.62 -0.97
N LYS A 73 -4.32 5.39 -1.00
CA LYS A 73 -3.79 4.75 -2.20
C LYS A 73 -4.76 3.70 -2.72
N GLU A 74 -5.00 3.71 -4.01
CA GLU A 74 -5.86 2.72 -4.65
C GLU A 74 -5.03 1.61 -5.27
N LEU A 75 -5.29 0.38 -4.83
CA LEU A 75 -4.67 -0.82 -5.37
C LEU A 75 -5.76 -1.81 -5.77
N GLU A 76 -5.51 -2.54 -6.82
CA GLU A 76 -6.37 -3.64 -7.23
C GLU A 76 -5.80 -4.98 -6.76
N ARG A 77 -6.69 -5.93 -6.50
CA ARG A 77 -6.27 -7.29 -6.09
C ARG A 77 -5.40 -7.98 -7.12
N SER A 78 -5.64 -7.69 -8.39
CA SER A 78 -4.88 -8.24 -9.51
C SER A 78 -3.45 -7.72 -9.59
N GLU A 79 -3.22 -6.52 -9.05
CA GLU A 79 -1.92 -5.89 -9.01
C GLU A 79 -1.03 -6.44 -7.90
N ILE A 80 -1.63 -7.03 -6.86
CA ILE A 80 -0.90 -7.51 -5.69
C ILE A 80 -0.46 -8.95 -5.89
N ASN A 81 0.83 -9.17 -5.86
CA ASN A 81 1.43 -10.50 -5.88
C ASN A 81 2.09 -10.80 -4.54
N LEU A 82 1.66 -11.89 -3.94
CA LEU A 82 2.23 -12.41 -2.70
C LEU A 82 3.13 -13.61 -3.03
N PRO A 83 4.45 -13.42 -3.10
CA PRO A 83 5.34 -14.52 -3.47
C PRO A 83 5.34 -15.66 -2.45
N ASP A 84 5.16 -15.33 -1.19
CA ASP A 84 5.12 -16.31 -0.10
C ASP A 84 3.69 -16.74 0.26
N GLY A 85 2.68 -16.26 -0.48
CA GLY A 85 1.29 -16.51 -0.21
C GLY A 85 0.71 -15.60 0.88
N PRO A 86 -0.45 -15.95 1.45
CA PRO A 86 -1.08 -15.14 2.49
C PRO A 86 -0.18 -14.99 3.72
N ILE A 87 -0.17 -13.78 4.27
CA ILE A 87 0.65 -13.47 5.45
C ILE A 87 -0.04 -14.03 6.69
N LYS A 88 0.70 -14.83 7.47
CA LYS A 88 0.20 -15.47 8.68
C LYS A 88 0.91 -15.04 9.96
N SER A 89 1.96 -14.26 9.84
CA SER A 89 2.76 -13.79 10.98
C SER A 89 2.84 -12.28 11.01
N ILE A 90 3.07 -11.74 12.21
CA ILE A 90 3.30 -10.30 12.38
C ILE A 90 4.69 -9.92 11.89
N GLY A 91 4.87 -8.67 11.56
CA GLY A 91 6.13 -8.09 11.15
C GLY A 91 6.09 -7.53 9.75
N GLN A 92 7.26 -7.29 9.20
CA GLN A 92 7.44 -6.73 7.87
C GLN A 92 7.46 -7.84 6.82
N HIS A 93 6.63 -7.68 5.82
CA HIS A 93 6.56 -8.60 4.69
C HIS A 93 6.70 -7.83 3.38
N GLU A 94 7.49 -8.36 2.49
CA GLU A 94 7.64 -7.78 1.17
C GLU A 94 6.52 -8.26 0.25
N VAL A 95 5.88 -7.32 -0.40
CA VAL A 95 4.81 -7.59 -1.35
C VAL A 95 5.17 -6.94 -2.67
N THR A 96 5.03 -7.70 -3.74
CA THR A 96 5.30 -7.19 -5.08
C THR A 96 4.01 -6.70 -5.72
N LEU A 97 4.00 -5.46 -6.15
CA LEU A 97 2.92 -4.88 -6.93
C LEU A 97 3.26 -4.99 -8.40
N ILE A 98 2.37 -5.57 -9.18
CA ILE A 98 2.52 -5.72 -10.62
C ILE A 98 1.50 -4.81 -11.29
N PHE A 99 1.92 -3.63 -11.68
CA PHE A 99 1.08 -2.69 -12.42
C PHE A 99 1.08 -2.99 -13.92
N HIS A 100 2.20 -3.49 -14.40
CA HIS A 100 2.37 -3.88 -15.78
C HIS A 100 3.38 -5.04 -15.82
N PRO A 101 3.33 -5.92 -16.83
CA PRO A 101 4.30 -7.01 -16.95
C PRO A 101 5.76 -6.57 -16.92
N GLU A 102 6.02 -5.33 -17.33
CA GLU A 102 7.36 -4.72 -17.29
C GLU A 102 7.64 -3.89 -16.03
N ILE A 103 6.58 -3.50 -15.29
CA ILE A 103 6.69 -2.60 -14.15
C ILE A 103 6.24 -3.32 -12.89
N GLN A 104 7.17 -3.62 -12.02
CA GLN A 104 6.94 -4.25 -10.73
C GLN A 104 7.53 -3.36 -9.64
N VAL A 105 6.79 -3.19 -8.56
CA VAL A 105 7.20 -2.38 -7.43
C VAL A 105 7.12 -3.23 -6.16
N GLN A 106 8.16 -3.18 -5.36
CA GLN A 106 8.16 -3.84 -4.06
C GLN A 106 7.72 -2.85 -2.98
N ILE A 107 6.76 -3.27 -2.20
CA ILE A 107 6.29 -2.52 -1.04
C ILE A 107 6.48 -3.35 0.22
N ILE A 108 6.52 -2.67 1.34
CA ILE A 108 6.63 -3.32 2.63
C ILE A 108 5.27 -3.24 3.33
N VAL A 109 4.76 -4.41 3.68
CA VAL A 109 3.54 -4.51 4.48
C VAL A 109 3.95 -4.82 5.92
N ASN A 110 3.65 -3.90 6.81
CA ASN A 110 3.91 -4.06 8.23
C ASN A 110 2.63 -4.52 8.93
N VAL A 111 2.64 -5.73 9.43
CA VAL A 111 1.51 -6.31 10.13
C VAL A 111 1.67 -6.09 11.63
N ILE A 112 0.73 -5.37 12.20
CA ILE A 112 0.73 -5.00 13.62
C ILE A 112 -0.40 -5.76 14.32
N GLY A 113 -0.12 -6.30 15.48
CA GLY A 113 -1.14 -6.90 16.32
C GLY A 113 -2.07 -5.83 16.89
N GLY A 114 -3.36 -5.89 16.52
CA GLY A 114 -4.32 -4.82 16.78
C GLY A 114 -4.55 -4.47 18.26
N GLU A 115 -4.48 -5.42 19.16
CA GLU A 115 -4.70 -5.14 20.60
C GLU A 115 -3.51 -4.44 21.27
N VAL A 116 -2.30 -4.76 20.85
CA VAL A 116 -1.09 -4.22 21.49
C VAL A 116 -0.80 -2.80 21.02
N ALA A 117 -1.04 -2.49 19.76
CA ALA A 117 -0.79 -1.16 19.21
C ALA A 117 -1.75 -0.08 19.78
N ILE A 118 -3.01 -0.45 20.00
CA ILE A 118 -4.02 0.47 20.55
C ILE A 118 -3.70 0.83 22.00
N LYS A 119 -3.28 -0.12 22.80
CA LYS A 119 -2.90 0.14 24.20
C LYS A 119 -1.70 1.08 24.31
N ASN A 120 -0.69 0.88 23.45
CA ASN A 120 0.51 1.72 23.49
C ASN A 120 0.23 3.18 23.12
N THR A 121 -0.65 3.42 22.15
CA THR A 121 -1.01 4.78 21.76
C THR A 121 -1.88 5.47 22.81
N LEU A 122 -2.83 4.76 23.39
CA LEU A 122 -3.69 5.30 24.43
C LEU A 122 -2.92 5.60 25.72
N ASP A 123 -2.00 4.71 26.11
CA ASP A 123 -1.16 4.93 27.29
C ASP A 123 -0.25 6.14 27.11
N LEU A 124 0.28 6.37 25.92
CA LEU A 124 1.11 7.54 25.61
C LEU A 124 0.30 8.85 25.62
N GLU A 125 -0.92 8.84 25.13
CA GLU A 125 -1.80 10.02 25.18
C GLU A 125 -2.20 10.37 26.61
N GLU A 126 -2.50 9.38 27.44
CA GLU A 126 -2.82 9.60 28.85
C GLU A 126 -1.62 10.14 29.64
N GLU A 127 -0.42 9.65 29.37
CA GLU A 127 0.80 10.17 30.00
C GLU A 127 1.08 11.62 29.61
N ILE A 128 0.90 11.97 28.34
CA ILE A 128 1.10 13.35 27.87
C ILE A 128 0.08 14.29 28.48
N ASP A 129 -1.18 13.90 28.56
CA ASP A 129 -2.25 14.70 29.18
C ASP A 129 -2.00 14.92 30.69
N SER A 130 -1.53 13.89 31.38
CA SER A 130 -1.22 14.02 32.82
C SER A 130 -0.01 14.92 33.08
N ILE A 131 1.02 14.88 32.23
CA ILE A 131 2.18 15.76 32.32
C ILE A 131 1.79 17.22 32.07
N ASN A 132 0.96 17.45 31.07
CA ASN A 132 0.48 18.81 30.78
C ASN A 132 -0.38 19.40 31.89
N GLU A 133 -1.18 18.61 32.59
CA GLU A 133 -1.95 19.07 33.73
C GLU A 133 -1.07 19.42 34.93
N GLU A 134 -0.05 18.66 35.20
CA GLU A 134 0.91 18.96 36.29
C GLU A 134 1.71 20.23 36.02
N ASP A 135 2.19 20.43 34.80
CA ASP A 135 2.89 21.64 34.41
C ASP A 135 2.00 22.89 34.52
N GLN A 136 0.73 22.80 34.15
CA GLN A 136 -0.20 23.89 34.29
C GLN A 136 -0.50 24.21 35.76
N LYS A 137 -0.55 23.23 36.63
CA LYS A 137 -0.72 23.44 38.06
C LYS A 137 0.48 24.13 38.71
N GLU A 138 1.69 23.76 38.30
CA GLU A 138 2.91 24.41 38.77
C GLU A 138 3.00 25.88 38.34
N GLU A 139 2.65 26.21 37.12
CA GLU A 139 2.59 27.60 36.65
C GLU A 139 1.56 28.43 37.41
N ILE A 140 0.39 27.89 37.73
CA ILE A 140 -0.65 28.56 38.51
C ILE A 140 -0.19 28.83 39.95
N ILE A 141 0.56 27.92 40.54
CA ILE A 141 1.11 28.08 41.90
C ILE A 141 2.17 29.18 41.94
N GLU A 142 3.02 29.31 40.91
CA GLU A 142 4.02 30.39 40.81
C GLU A 142 3.36 31.77 40.62
N GLU A 143 2.27 31.89 39.89
CA GLU A 143 1.54 33.15 39.72
C GLU A 143 0.83 33.61 41.00
N LEU A 144 0.49 32.71 41.92
CA LEU A 144 -0.18 33.04 43.17
C LEU A 144 0.77 33.52 44.28
N ASP A 145 2.06 33.33 44.12
CA ASP A 145 3.11 33.85 44.99
C ASP A 145 3.61 35.23 44.53
#